data_210d96704af92db2ada91f61d87881ad
#
_entry.id   210d96704af92db2ada91f61d87881ad
#
_cell.length_a   1.000
_cell.length_b   1.000
_cell.length_c   1.000
_cell.angle_alpha   90.00
_cell.angle_beta   90.00
_cell.angle_gamma   90.00
#
_symmetry.space_group_name_H-M   'P 1'
#
loop_
_entity.id
_entity.type
_entity.pdbx_description
1 polymer ?
#
loop_
_entity_poly.entity_id
_entity_poly.type
_entity_poly.pdbx_seq_one_letter_code
_entity_poly.pdbx_strand_id
1 'polypeptide(L)'
;MPRVQVTTARHVWPGMEIGLLGEHQAANAALAVVTVEQLRALGLTIDDRAVAAGLAGVRWPARLEVLSRQPLVLLDCAHNLASAQAMIDTLHASFPGERSGRRLLIFGGNRDKDLEGMLHLLAGHFTHLFLTGFDNPRCVPAEGLLKLAPKSVPCTLCPNAEAAWLEARSAAGPHDLICVTGSVFLAGELRPMLVRDLANDLGNGQPQVLQSAAAAVR
;
A
#
# COMPACT_ATOMS: atom_id res chain seq x y z
N MET A 1 0.95 -14.86 -6.56
CA MET A 1 -0.19 -14.17 -5.93
C MET A 1 -0.56 -14.88 -4.63
N PRO A 2 -0.98 -14.16 -3.58
CA PRO A 2 -1.53 -14.79 -2.38
C PRO A 2 -2.73 -15.68 -2.75
N ARG A 3 -2.95 -16.74 -1.97
CA ARG A 3 -4.08 -17.65 -2.19
C ARG A 3 -4.96 -17.70 -0.95
N VAL A 4 -6.25 -17.82 -1.15
CA VAL A 4 -7.26 -17.99 -0.10
C VAL A 4 -8.08 -19.23 -0.38
N GLN A 5 -8.39 -19.98 0.67
CA GLN A 5 -9.41 -21.01 0.66
C GLN A 5 -10.55 -20.57 1.57
N VAL A 6 -11.75 -20.57 1.05
CA VAL A 6 -12.95 -20.16 1.79
C VAL A 6 -13.84 -21.37 1.97
N THR A 7 -14.27 -21.60 3.20
CA THR A 7 -15.27 -22.62 3.54
C THR A 7 -16.45 -21.93 4.21
N THR A 8 -17.62 -22.16 3.66
CA THR A 8 -18.89 -21.65 4.20
C THR A 8 -19.77 -22.84 4.64
N ALA A 9 -20.89 -22.56 5.27
CA ALA A 9 -21.87 -23.61 5.58
C ALA A 9 -22.51 -24.26 4.33
N ARG A 10 -22.37 -23.64 3.16
CA ARG A 10 -23.04 -24.06 1.91
C ARG A 10 -22.09 -24.65 0.88
N HIS A 11 -20.82 -24.22 0.90
CA HIS A 11 -19.87 -24.58 -0.14
C HIS A 11 -18.42 -24.54 0.35
N VAL A 12 -17.60 -25.47 -0.14
CA VAL A 12 -16.15 -25.44 0.02
C VAL A 12 -15.55 -24.93 -1.28
N TRP A 13 -15.09 -23.70 -1.26
CA TRP A 13 -14.49 -23.07 -2.42
C TRP A 13 -13.10 -23.64 -2.68
N PRO A 14 -12.68 -23.80 -3.93
CA PRO A 14 -11.29 -24.16 -4.24
C PRO A 14 -10.33 -23.06 -3.79
N GLY A 15 -9.05 -23.39 -3.67
CA GLY A 15 -8.02 -22.37 -3.42
C GLY A 15 -7.96 -21.37 -4.58
N MET A 16 -8.29 -20.10 -4.30
CA MET A 16 -8.36 -19.01 -5.29
C MET A 16 -7.19 -18.05 -5.08
N GLU A 17 -6.68 -17.49 -6.16
CA GLU A 17 -5.69 -16.42 -6.11
C GLU A 17 -6.36 -15.07 -5.83
N ILE A 18 -5.65 -14.17 -5.11
CA ILE A 18 -6.10 -12.81 -4.82
C ILE A 18 -5.11 -11.83 -5.45
N GLY A 19 -5.61 -10.85 -6.21
CA GLY A 19 -4.81 -9.82 -6.86
C GLY A 19 -4.28 -8.72 -5.91
N LEU A 20 -4.59 -8.80 -4.60
CA LEU A 20 -4.18 -7.83 -3.58
C LEU A 20 -3.27 -8.49 -2.54
N LEU A 21 -2.34 -7.69 -1.97
CA LEU A 21 -1.40 -8.13 -0.94
C LEU A 21 -1.99 -7.95 0.46
N GLY A 22 -1.66 -8.86 1.36
CA GLY A 22 -1.97 -8.79 2.79
C GLY A 22 -2.99 -9.82 3.26
N GLU A 23 -2.78 -10.34 4.47
CA GLU A 23 -3.65 -11.33 5.09
C GLU A 23 -5.09 -10.80 5.26
N HIS A 24 -5.24 -9.50 5.61
CA HIS A 24 -6.55 -8.86 5.69
C HIS A 24 -7.35 -8.91 4.38
N GLN A 25 -6.69 -9.07 3.22
CA GLN A 25 -7.37 -9.24 1.94
C GLN A 25 -7.98 -10.65 1.80
N ALA A 26 -7.46 -11.66 2.51
CA ALA A 26 -8.11 -12.95 2.57
C ALA A 26 -9.48 -12.87 3.27
N ALA A 27 -9.57 -12.10 4.36
CA ALA A 27 -10.85 -11.84 5.04
C ALA A 27 -11.83 -11.07 4.13
N ASN A 28 -11.35 -10.05 3.40
CA ASN A 28 -12.16 -9.32 2.42
C ASN A 28 -12.64 -10.22 1.28
N ALA A 29 -11.79 -11.11 0.76
CA ALA A 29 -12.16 -12.08 -0.25
C ALA A 29 -13.22 -13.07 0.26
N ALA A 30 -13.08 -13.55 1.51
CA ALA A 30 -14.08 -14.42 2.13
C ALA A 30 -15.43 -13.73 2.23
N LEU A 31 -15.47 -12.46 2.63
CA LEU A 31 -16.72 -11.68 2.68
C LEU A 31 -17.33 -11.51 1.28
N ALA A 32 -16.52 -11.24 0.26
CA ALA A 32 -16.97 -11.15 -1.13
C ALA A 32 -17.59 -12.48 -1.62
N VAL A 33 -16.93 -13.61 -1.29
CA VAL A 33 -17.43 -14.96 -1.62
C VAL A 33 -18.78 -15.24 -0.94
N VAL A 34 -18.91 -14.95 0.35
CA VAL A 34 -20.19 -15.11 1.07
C VAL A 34 -21.26 -14.22 0.46
N THR A 35 -20.92 -13.01 0.04
CA THR A 35 -21.85 -12.11 -0.66
C THR A 35 -22.33 -12.72 -1.97
N VAL A 36 -21.44 -13.32 -2.77
CA VAL A 36 -21.80 -14.03 -4.00
C VAL A 36 -22.76 -15.19 -3.70
N GLU A 37 -22.55 -15.96 -2.63
CA GLU A 37 -23.49 -17.02 -2.24
C GLU A 37 -24.90 -16.48 -1.93
N GLN A 38 -24.99 -15.31 -1.28
CA GLN A 38 -26.30 -14.69 -1.06
C GLN A 38 -26.95 -14.23 -2.37
N LEU A 39 -26.17 -13.64 -3.30
CA LEU A 39 -26.65 -13.25 -4.61
C LEU A 39 -27.16 -14.46 -5.42
N ARG A 40 -26.46 -15.60 -5.36
CA ARG A 40 -26.90 -16.87 -5.96
C ARG A 40 -28.22 -17.35 -5.35
N ALA A 41 -28.39 -17.23 -4.04
CA ALA A 41 -29.63 -17.59 -3.37
C ALA A 41 -30.82 -16.69 -3.76
N LEU A 42 -30.53 -15.47 -4.26
CA LEU A 42 -31.51 -14.54 -4.82
C LEU A 42 -31.75 -14.77 -6.32
N GLY A 43 -31.16 -15.81 -6.91
CA GLY A 43 -31.39 -16.19 -8.31
C GLY A 43 -30.36 -15.67 -9.32
N LEU A 44 -29.29 -14.99 -8.89
CA LEU A 44 -28.24 -14.59 -9.82
C LEU A 44 -27.37 -15.79 -10.22
N THR A 45 -27.10 -15.92 -11.51
CA THR A 45 -26.20 -16.95 -12.03
C THR A 45 -24.77 -16.41 -12.07
N ILE A 46 -23.95 -16.85 -11.13
CA ILE A 46 -22.51 -16.49 -11.02
C ILE A 46 -21.76 -17.81 -10.86
N ASP A 47 -20.88 -18.20 -11.77
CA ASP A 47 -20.10 -19.43 -11.65
C ASP A 47 -18.83 -19.26 -10.79
N ASP A 48 -18.25 -20.39 -10.34
CA ASP A 48 -17.05 -20.37 -9.50
C ASP A 48 -15.83 -19.80 -10.24
N ARG A 49 -15.75 -20.00 -11.56
CA ARG A 49 -14.65 -19.49 -12.38
C ARG A 49 -14.71 -17.96 -12.46
N ALA A 50 -15.92 -17.39 -12.57
CA ALA A 50 -16.10 -15.93 -12.57
C ALA A 50 -15.65 -15.34 -11.22
N VAL A 51 -15.96 -15.99 -10.09
CA VAL A 51 -15.52 -15.56 -8.76
C VAL A 51 -14.00 -15.62 -8.64
N ALA A 52 -13.39 -16.76 -9.01
CA ALA A 52 -11.95 -16.94 -8.98
C ALA A 52 -11.23 -15.93 -9.89
N ALA A 53 -11.73 -15.71 -11.11
CA ALA A 53 -11.17 -14.72 -12.05
C ALA A 53 -11.30 -13.29 -11.51
N GLY A 54 -12.43 -12.96 -10.88
CA GLY A 54 -12.66 -11.67 -10.24
C GLY A 54 -11.69 -11.39 -9.10
N LEU A 55 -11.48 -12.36 -8.21
CA LEU A 55 -10.52 -12.23 -7.10
C LEU A 55 -9.07 -12.12 -7.60
N ALA A 56 -8.67 -12.92 -8.58
CA ALA A 56 -7.33 -12.87 -9.16
C ALA A 56 -7.10 -11.58 -9.96
N GLY A 57 -8.14 -11.11 -10.65
CA GLY A 57 -8.09 -9.93 -11.52
C GLY A 57 -8.23 -8.60 -10.79
N VAL A 58 -8.59 -8.57 -9.50
CA VAL A 58 -8.82 -7.32 -8.79
C VAL A 58 -7.58 -6.44 -8.78
N ARG A 59 -7.78 -5.16 -9.11
CA ARG A 59 -6.76 -4.10 -9.04
C ARG A 59 -7.35 -2.95 -8.24
N TRP A 60 -6.68 -2.56 -7.18
CA TRP A 60 -7.13 -1.46 -6.33
C TRP A 60 -5.97 -0.49 -6.10
N PRO A 61 -5.94 0.64 -6.77
CA PRO A 61 -4.90 1.64 -6.58
C PRO A 61 -4.73 2.05 -5.12
N ALA A 62 -3.50 2.34 -4.73
CA ALA A 62 -3.14 2.74 -3.36
C ALA A 62 -3.57 1.73 -2.27
N ARG A 63 -3.66 0.44 -2.58
CA ARG A 63 -3.87 -0.63 -1.61
C ARG A 63 -2.63 -1.53 -1.57
N LEU A 64 -1.59 -1.07 -0.90
CA LEU A 64 -0.23 -1.61 -0.95
C LEU A 64 0.22 -1.88 -2.41
N GLU A 65 0.00 -0.85 -3.24
CA GLU A 65 0.30 -0.89 -4.67
C GLU A 65 1.80 -0.85 -4.90
N VAL A 66 2.35 -1.85 -5.58
CA VAL A 66 3.76 -1.89 -5.97
C VAL A 66 3.92 -1.11 -7.28
N LEU A 67 4.56 0.05 -7.21
CA LEU A 67 4.78 0.93 -8.37
C LEU A 67 6.15 0.74 -9.03
N SER A 68 7.16 0.33 -8.25
CA SER A 68 8.51 0.01 -8.73
C SER A 68 9.12 -1.06 -7.83
N ARG A 69 10.14 -1.77 -8.34
CA ARG A 69 10.87 -2.78 -7.57
C ARG A 69 12.32 -2.39 -7.30
N GLN A 70 12.85 -1.36 -7.96
CA GLN A 70 14.23 -0.87 -7.77
C GLN A 70 14.29 0.65 -8.02
N PRO A 71 14.28 1.45 -6.94
CA PRO A 71 13.95 1.09 -5.56
C PRO A 71 12.54 0.51 -5.46
N LEU A 72 12.26 -0.25 -4.37
CA LEU A 72 10.89 -0.68 -4.12
C LEU A 72 10.03 0.53 -3.75
N VAL A 73 9.03 0.85 -4.55
CA VAL A 73 8.08 1.95 -4.29
C VAL A 73 6.70 1.39 -4.04
N LEU A 74 6.20 1.64 -2.84
CA LEU A 74 4.89 1.20 -2.38
C LEU A 74 3.99 2.40 -2.12
N LEU A 75 2.76 2.32 -2.59
CA LEU A 75 1.71 3.30 -2.33
C LEU A 75 0.56 2.63 -1.58
N ASP A 76 0.24 3.17 -0.41
CA ASP A 76 -0.87 2.73 0.42
C ASP A 76 -1.71 3.90 0.92
N CYS A 77 -2.94 3.65 1.30
CA CYS A 77 -3.86 4.65 1.83
C CYS A 77 -4.26 4.41 3.29
N ALA A 78 -3.43 3.71 4.07
CA ALA A 78 -3.68 3.53 5.50
C ALA A 78 -3.82 4.90 6.18
N HIS A 79 -4.86 5.05 6.99
CA HIS A 79 -5.25 6.33 7.59
C HIS A 79 -5.75 6.18 9.04
N ASN A 80 -5.49 5.03 9.66
CA ASN A 80 -5.71 4.74 11.07
C ASN A 80 -4.74 3.66 11.54
N LEU A 81 -4.63 3.45 12.86
CA LEU A 81 -3.70 2.49 13.45
C LEU A 81 -3.87 1.07 12.90
N ALA A 82 -5.10 0.58 12.80
CA ALA A 82 -5.36 -0.78 12.33
C ALA A 82 -4.89 -0.98 10.88
N SER A 83 -5.15 -0.02 9.98
CA SER A 83 -4.69 -0.08 8.60
C SER A 83 -3.18 0.11 8.47
N ALA A 84 -2.56 0.94 9.32
CA ALA A 84 -1.10 1.08 9.36
C ALA A 84 -0.43 -0.22 9.84
N GLN A 85 -0.99 -0.89 10.85
CA GLN A 85 -0.49 -2.18 11.31
C GLN A 85 -0.62 -3.25 10.21
N ALA A 86 -1.78 -3.36 9.56
CA ALA A 86 -1.99 -4.31 8.47
C ALA A 86 -1.03 -4.07 7.28
N MET A 87 -0.70 -2.80 6.98
CA MET A 87 0.31 -2.44 5.99
C MET A 87 1.70 -2.94 6.40
N ILE A 88 2.12 -2.71 7.66
CA ILE A 88 3.42 -3.17 8.19
C ILE A 88 3.51 -4.70 8.16
N ASP A 89 2.47 -5.41 8.61
CA ASP A 89 2.44 -6.87 8.60
C ASP A 89 2.59 -7.41 7.18
N THR A 90 1.87 -6.79 6.22
CA THR A 90 1.96 -7.14 4.82
C THR A 90 3.34 -6.84 4.23
N LEU A 91 3.94 -5.70 4.60
CA LEU A 91 5.30 -5.33 4.19
C LEU A 91 6.31 -6.40 4.63
N HIS A 92 6.22 -6.84 5.87
CA HIS A 92 7.13 -7.85 6.42
C HIS A 92 6.92 -9.23 5.78
N ALA A 93 5.68 -9.62 5.52
CA ALA A 93 5.34 -10.91 4.95
C ALA A 93 5.67 -11.00 3.45
N SER A 94 5.42 -9.92 2.71
CA SER A 94 5.52 -9.93 1.23
C SER A 94 6.90 -9.51 0.70
N PHE A 95 7.70 -8.78 1.51
CA PHE A 95 8.99 -8.23 1.12
C PHE A 95 10.11 -8.54 2.13
N PRO A 96 10.36 -9.82 2.48
CA PRO A 96 11.36 -10.18 3.49
C PRO A 96 12.81 -9.88 3.05
N GLY A 97 13.09 -9.86 1.74
CA GLY A 97 14.39 -9.56 1.16
C GLY A 97 14.77 -8.06 1.20
N GLU A 98 13.79 -7.18 1.30
CA GLU A 98 13.97 -5.72 1.30
C GLU A 98 14.37 -5.16 2.69
N ARG A 99 14.97 -6.01 3.55
CA ARG A 99 15.40 -5.61 4.89
C ARG A 99 16.81 -5.02 4.94
N SER A 100 17.61 -5.16 3.87
CA SER A 100 19.00 -4.71 3.82
C SER A 100 19.15 -3.24 3.44
N GLY A 101 18.18 -2.65 2.77
CA GLY A 101 18.15 -1.25 2.37
C GLY A 101 17.51 -0.34 3.42
N ARG A 102 17.62 0.97 3.22
CA ARG A 102 16.91 1.95 4.02
C ARG A 102 15.41 1.89 3.69
N ARG A 103 14.60 2.21 4.69
CA ARG A 103 13.16 2.31 4.54
C ARG A 103 12.75 3.75 4.74
N LEU A 104 12.30 4.38 3.67
CA LEU A 104 11.91 5.77 3.61
C LEU A 104 10.39 5.85 3.60
N LEU A 105 9.81 6.69 4.46
CA LEU A 105 8.37 6.88 4.55
C LEU A 105 8.00 8.29 4.16
N ILE A 106 7.11 8.46 3.20
CA ILE A 106 6.40 9.72 2.94
C ILE A 106 5.07 9.64 3.69
N PHE A 107 4.85 10.57 4.63
CA PHE A 107 3.67 10.55 5.48
C PHE A 107 2.97 11.91 5.52
N GLY A 108 1.66 11.87 5.37
CA GLY A 108 0.76 12.99 5.57
C GLY A 108 -0.60 12.49 6.04
N GLY A 109 -1.27 13.25 6.90
CA GLY A 109 -2.52 12.79 7.50
C GLY A 109 -3.53 13.89 7.80
N ASN A 110 -4.77 13.49 8.03
CA ASN A 110 -5.87 14.37 8.38
C ASN A 110 -5.99 14.52 9.90
N ARG A 111 -6.39 15.71 10.36
CA ARG A 111 -6.51 16.08 11.79
C ARG A 111 -7.54 15.26 12.59
N ASP A 112 -8.45 14.58 11.91
CA ASP A 112 -9.47 13.72 12.52
C ASP A 112 -8.99 12.29 12.80
N LYS A 113 -7.69 12.01 12.56
CA LYS A 113 -7.06 10.69 12.76
C LYS A 113 -6.06 10.72 13.91
N ASP A 114 -5.81 9.55 14.47
CA ASP A 114 -4.75 9.35 15.46
C ASP A 114 -3.37 9.33 14.76
N LEU A 115 -2.89 10.52 14.39
CA LEU A 115 -1.63 10.67 13.67
C LEU A 115 -0.42 10.38 14.56
N GLU A 116 -0.51 10.69 15.86
CA GLU A 116 0.55 10.41 16.83
C GLU A 116 0.76 8.90 16.97
N GLY A 117 -0.31 8.14 17.21
CA GLY A 117 -0.24 6.69 17.29
C GLY A 117 0.27 6.06 16.00
N MET A 118 -0.19 6.56 14.84
CA MET A 118 0.31 6.08 13.53
C MET A 118 1.80 6.37 13.34
N LEU A 119 2.28 7.59 13.64
CA LEU A 119 3.68 7.95 13.50
C LEU A 119 4.57 7.13 14.44
N HIS A 120 4.15 6.91 15.68
CA HIS A 120 4.88 6.07 16.63
C HIS A 120 4.98 4.62 16.18
N LEU A 121 3.89 4.05 15.65
CA LEU A 121 3.90 2.70 15.08
C LEU A 121 4.86 2.63 13.87
N LEU A 122 4.70 3.54 12.91
CA LEU A 122 5.45 3.51 11.65
C LEU A 122 6.94 3.79 11.87
N ALA A 123 7.30 4.68 12.78
CA ALA A 123 8.69 5.03 13.07
C ALA A 123 9.58 3.84 13.50
N GLY A 124 8.98 2.81 14.10
CA GLY A 124 9.70 1.57 14.45
C GLY A 124 10.10 0.73 13.22
N HIS A 125 9.57 1.05 12.05
CA HIS A 125 9.74 0.24 10.83
C HIS A 125 10.42 1.00 9.68
N PHE A 126 10.65 2.30 9.83
CA PHE A 126 11.26 3.15 8.81
C PHE A 126 12.51 3.86 9.37
N THR A 127 13.49 4.07 8.50
CA THR A 127 14.77 4.69 8.87
C THR A 127 14.75 6.21 8.72
N HIS A 128 13.79 6.74 7.98
CA HIS A 128 13.62 8.17 7.74
C HIS A 128 12.17 8.50 7.38
N LEU A 129 11.64 9.63 7.87
CA LEU A 129 10.31 10.12 7.57
C LEU A 129 10.37 11.43 6.79
N PHE A 130 9.68 11.50 5.65
CA PHE A 130 9.40 12.72 4.92
C PHE A 130 7.98 13.15 5.26
N LEU A 131 7.84 14.18 6.09
CA LEU A 131 6.55 14.67 6.58
C LEU A 131 6.04 15.77 5.67
N THR A 132 4.81 15.65 5.19
CA THR A 132 4.26 16.57 4.21
C THR A 132 2.77 16.85 4.43
N GLY A 133 2.34 18.03 3.96
CA GLY A 133 0.94 18.33 3.70
C GLY A 133 0.51 17.84 2.31
N PHE A 134 -0.79 17.94 2.05
CA PHE A 134 -1.44 17.68 0.75
C PHE A 134 -2.69 18.56 0.62
N ASP A 135 -3.21 18.69 -0.60
CA ASP A 135 -4.36 19.57 -0.87
C ASP A 135 -5.67 19.01 -0.30
N ASN A 136 -5.90 19.30 0.97
CA ASN A 136 -7.15 19.00 1.67
C ASN A 136 -7.30 19.90 2.91
N PRO A 137 -8.46 20.51 3.17
CA PRO A 137 -8.68 21.39 4.32
C PRO A 137 -8.48 20.74 5.69
N ARG A 138 -8.55 19.39 5.76
CA ARG A 138 -8.32 18.62 6.99
C ARG A 138 -6.87 18.19 7.18
N CYS A 139 -6.01 18.46 6.20
CA CYS A 139 -4.60 18.10 6.27
C CYS A 139 -3.91 18.75 7.47
N VAL A 140 -3.03 18.02 8.12
CA VAL A 140 -2.12 18.55 9.14
C VAL A 140 -0.83 18.99 8.43
N PRO A 141 -0.36 20.24 8.60
CA PRO A 141 0.91 20.70 8.04
C PRO A 141 2.10 19.86 8.56
N ALA A 142 3.19 19.83 7.79
CA ALA A 142 4.39 19.05 8.11
C ALA A 142 4.95 19.38 9.50
N GLU A 143 4.95 20.64 9.92
CA GLU A 143 5.40 21.09 11.25
C GLU A 143 4.51 20.56 12.37
N GLY A 144 3.21 20.38 12.09
CA GLY A 144 2.27 19.74 13.00
C GLY A 144 2.56 18.26 13.17
N LEU A 145 2.86 17.56 12.08
CA LEU A 145 3.25 16.14 12.09
C LEU A 145 4.58 15.93 12.82
N LEU A 146 5.56 16.83 12.65
CA LEU A 146 6.85 16.75 13.34
C LEU A 146 6.70 16.77 14.87
N LYS A 147 5.73 17.54 15.38
CA LYS A 147 5.47 17.61 16.84
C LYS A 147 4.92 16.29 17.39
N LEU A 148 4.30 15.48 16.55
CA LEU A 148 3.72 14.17 16.88
C LEU A 148 4.67 13.01 16.62
N ALA A 149 5.71 13.24 15.80
CA ALA A 149 6.67 12.20 15.44
C ALA A 149 7.63 11.90 16.62
N PRO A 150 7.97 10.62 16.84
CA PRO A 150 8.95 10.26 17.87
C PRO A 150 10.34 10.78 17.49
N LYS A 151 11.10 11.25 18.49
CA LYS A 151 12.46 11.79 18.28
C LYS A 151 13.50 10.72 17.88
N SER A 152 13.13 9.46 17.93
CA SER A 152 14.01 8.32 17.62
C SER A 152 14.25 8.12 16.12
N VAL A 153 13.46 8.74 15.24
CA VAL A 153 13.59 8.61 13.79
C VAL A 153 13.86 9.99 13.16
N PRO A 154 14.82 10.09 12.24
CA PRO A 154 15.07 11.33 11.49
C PRO A 154 13.85 11.72 10.66
N CYS A 155 13.54 13.02 10.64
CA CYS A 155 12.43 13.57 9.86
C CYS A 155 12.90 14.71 8.97
N THR A 156 12.43 14.74 7.72
CA THR A 156 12.53 15.88 6.80
C THR A 156 11.15 16.51 6.64
N LEU A 157 11.05 17.84 6.78
CA LEU A 157 9.83 18.58 6.49
C LEU A 157 9.80 18.98 5.03
N CYS A 158 8.75 18.58 4.34
CA CYS A 158 8.55 18.87 2.93
C CYS A 158 7.36 19.84 2.76
N PRO A 159 7.49 20.89 1.94
CA PRO A 159 6.47 21.93 1.80
C PRO A 159 5.17 21.41 1.16
N ASN A 160 5.26 20.36 0.35
CA ASN A 160 4.13 19.72 -0.32
C ASN A 160 4.47 18.25 -0.67
N ALA A 161 3.47 17.51 -1.13
CA ALA A 161 3.61 16.11 -1.47
C ALA A 161 4.63 15.84 -2.60
N GLU A 162 4.68 16.73 -3.62
CA GLU A 162 5.65 16.63 -4.70
C GLU A 162 7.09 16.73 -4.19
N ALA A 163 7.40 17.72 -3.36
CA ALA A 163 8.72 17.88 -2.77
C ALA A 163 9.11 16.65 -1.93
N ALA A 164 8.16 16.08 -1.16
CA ALA A 164 8.40 14.86 -0.38
C ALA A 164 8.78 13.68 -1.28
N TRP A 165 8.12 13.52 -2.42
CA TRP A 165 8.46 12.49 -3.39
C TRP A 165 9.85 12.70 -3.99
N LEU A 166 10.14 13.91 -4.47
CA LEU A 166 11.42 14.22 -5.11
C LEU A 166 12.59 14.05 -4.15
N GLU A 167 12.47 14.47 -2.89
CA GLU A 167 13.50 14.29 -1.86
C GLU A 167 13.68 12.82 -1.49
N ALA A 168 12.59 12.08 -1.23
CA ALA A 168 12.68 10.67 -0.90
C ALA A 168 13.30 9.86 -2.05
N ARG A 169 12.90 10.15 -3.31
CA ARG A 169 13.45 9.52 -4.50
C ARG A 169 14.92 9.82 -4.69
N SER A 170 15.35 11.08 -4.52
CA SER A 170 16.76 11.49 -4.60
C SER A 170 17.62 10.84 -3.53
N ALA A 171 17.05 10.62 -2.34
CA ALA A 171 17.74 9.97 -1.24
C ALA A 171 17.85 8.45 -1.41
N ALA A 172 16.94 7.82 -2.18
CA ALA A 172 16.85 6.36 -2.28
C ALA A 172 17.88 5.76 -3.21
N GLY A 173 18.54 4.70 -2.76
CA GLY A 173 19.33 3.79 -3.60
C GLY A 173 18.49 2.64 -4.16
N PRO A 174 19.05 1.83 -5.08
CA PRO A 174 18.30 0.77 -5.78
C PRO A 174 17.77 -0.35 -4.87
N HIS A 175 18.33 -0.50 -3.68
CA HIS A 175 17.94 -1.51 -2.68
C HIS A 175 17.09 -0.94 -1.54
N ASP A 176 16.73 0.34 -1.62
CA ASP A 176 15.90 1.00 -0.62
C ASP A 176 14.41 0.79 -0.93
N LEU A 177 13.61 1.04 0.10
CA LEU A 177 12.15 1.07 -0.01
C LEU A 177 11.65 2.50 0.23
N ILE A 178 10.77 2.98 -0.62
CA ILE A 178 9.97 4.18 -0.41
C ILE A 178 8.52 3.75 -0.24
N CYS A 179 7.92 4.09 0.89
CA CYS A 179 6.50 3.87 1.15
C CYS A 179 5.78 5.21 1.29
N VAL A 180 4.64 5.36 0.61
CA VAL A 180 3.75 6.52 0.77
C VAL A 180 2.50 6.06 1.49
N THR A 181 2.14 6.71 2.61
CA THR A 181 0.92 6.38 3.36
C THR A 181 0.46 7.51 4.29
N GLY A 182 -0.64 7.28 5.02
CA GLY A 182 -1.21 8.18 6.03
C GLY A 182 -2.54 8.81 5.61
N SER A 183 -2.82 8.89 4.31
CA SER A 183 -4.08 9.45 3.80
C SER A 183 -4.41 8.97 2.40
N VAL A 184 -5.69 8.70 2.14
CA VAL A 184 -6.19 8.45 0.78
C VAL A 184 -6.02 9.69 -0.13
N PHE A 185 -6.07 10.90 0.44
CA PHE A 185 -5.87 12.13 -0.32
C PHE A 185 -4.41 12.30 -0.74
N LEU A 186 -3.45 12.05 0.17
CA LEU A 186 -2.03 12.03 -0.16
C LEU A 186 -1.73 11.00 -1.25
N ALA A 187 -2.27 9.79 -1.10
CA ALA A 187 -2.08 8.73 -2.08
C ALA A 187 -2.67 9.11 -3.45
N GLY A 188 -3.86 9.72 -3.47
CA GLY A 188 -4.52 10.20 -4.69
C GLY A 188 -3.74 11.32 -5.38
N GLU A 189 -3.19 12.27 -4.62
CA GLU A 189 -2.39 13.38 -5.14
C GLU A 189 -1.06 12.89 -5.74
N LEU A 190 -0.35 12.01 -5.03
CA LEU A 190 0.96 11.53 -5.46
C LEU A 190 0.90 10.46 -6.57
N ARG A 191 -0.10 9.61 -6.60
CA ARG A 191 -0.14 8.47 -7.52
C ARG A 191 0.10 8.83 -8.99
N PRO A 192 -0.55 9.84 -9.59
CA PRO A 192 -0.33 10.20 -10.99
C PRO A 192 1.13 10.58 -11.27
N MET A 193 1.78 11.28 -10.34
CA MET A 193 3.16 11.69 -10.44
C MET A 193 4.10 10.49 -10.33
N LEU A 194 3.92 9.64 -9.30
CA LEU A 194 4.72 8.44 -9.10
C LEU A 194 4.68 7.54 -10.35
N VAL A 195 3.49 7.29 -10.89
CA VAL A 195 3.31 6.45 -12.09
C VAL A 195 4.04 7.05 -13.29
N ARG A 196 3.90 8.37 -13.53
CA ARG A 196 4.59 9.07 -14.62
C ARG A 196 6.10 9.02 -14.48
N ASP A 197 6.63 9.34 -13.31
CA ASP A 197 8.06 9.46 -13.09
C ASP A 197 8.76 8.10 -13.14
N LEU A 198 8.14 7.07 -12.57
CA LEU A 198 8.66 5.71 -12.62
C LEU A 198 8.56 5.09 -14.03
N ALA A 199 7.56 5.46 -14.83
CA ALA A 199 7.49 5.05 -16.24
C ALA A 199 8.60 5.69 -17.08
N ASN A 200 8.95 6.95 -16.82
CA ASN A 200 10.04 7.65 -17.51
C ASN A 200 11.41 7.02 -17.20
N ASP A 201 11.62 6.54 -15.96
CA ASP A 201 12.86 5.82 -15.60
C ASP A 201 13.01 4.52 -16.40
N LEU A 202 11.91 3.80 -16.62
CA LEU A 202 11.89 2.58 -17.44
C LEU A 202 12.17 2.87 -18.93
N GLY A 203 11.73 4.02 -19.45
CA GLY A 203 12.00 4.45 -20.83
C GLY A 203 13.46 4.82 -21.08
N ASN A 204 14.20 5.21 -20.05
CA ASN A 204 15.60 5.60 -20.13
C ASN A 204 16.60 4.49 -19.80
N GLY A 205 16.16 3.30 -19.39
CA GLY A 205 17.04 2.19 -19.03
C GLY A 205 16.28 0.87 -18.89
N GLN A 206 16.26 0.10 -19.96
CA GLN A 206 15.76 -1.28 -20.13
C GLN A 206 14.37 -1.63 -19.52
N PRO A 207 13.51 -2.34 -20.27
CA PRO A 207 12.14 -2.62 -19.88
C PRO A 207 12.08 -3.74 -18.84
N GLN A 208 11.84 -3.43 -17.56
CA GLN A 208 11.22 -4.39 -16.67
C GLN A 208 9.74 -4.05 -16.56
N VAL A 209 9.00 -4.86 -17.28
CA VAL A 209 7.56 -4.85 -17.43
C VAL A 209 6.85 -4.66 -16.09
N LEU A 210 5.97 -3.66 -16.04
CA LEU A 210 4.84 -3.57 -15.12
C LEU A 210 3.86 -4.75 -15.39
N GLN A 211 4.34 -5.97 -15.23
CA GLN A 211 3.49 -7.15 -15.25
C GLN A 211 3.23 -7.57 -13.82
N SER A 212 1.96 -7.52 -13.48
CA SER A 212 1.24 -8.16 -12.38
C SER A 212 2.11 -8.68 -11.22
N ALA A 213 1.78 -8.31 -9.99
CA ALA A 213 2.28 -8.88 -8.73
C ALA A 213 2.16 -10.44 -8.63
N ALA A 214 1.98 -11.10 -9.76
CA ALA A 214 1.70 -12.54 -9.91
C ALA A 214 2.94 -13.44 -9.95
N ALA A 215 4.17 -12.91 -9.98
CA ALA A 215 5.33 -13.73 -10.35
C ALA A 215 6.42 -13.89 -9.28
N ALA A 216 6.19 -13.58 -8.02
CA ALA A 216 7.24 -13.69 -7.02
C ALA A 216 6.76 -14.15 -5.64
N VAL A 217 6.08 -15.30 -5.58
CA VAL A 217 6.10 -16.18 -4.39
C VAL A 217 6.20 -17.61 -4.94
N ARG A 218 7.40 -18.10 -5.05
CA ARG A 218 7.72 -19.54 -5.05
C ARG A 218 8.23 -19.90 -3.68
#